data_19b067f7c2ca247690338a1ca6d0bf0d
#
_entry.id   19b067f7c2ca247690338a1ca6d0bf0d
#
_cell.length_a   1.000
_cell.length_b   1.000
_cell.length_c   1.000
_cell.angle_alpha   90.00
_cell.angle_beta   90.00
_cell.angle_gamma   90.00
#
_symmetry.space_group_name_H-M   'P 1'
#
loop_
_entity.id
_entity.type
_entity.pdbx_description
1 polymer ?
#
loop_
_entity_poly.entity_id
_entity_poly.type
_entity_poly.pdbx_seq_one_letter_code
_entity_poly.pdbx_strand_id
1 'polypeptide(L)'
;MKTKQNEIGVKYKRNNLLYTLAYYDIKQDNLISVYKDGYVKPFQSKDGQARHKGLEFSINGRLADKWNILGGFSHMSAKQEKTTKGTLDGIRVNGTSEWTAVLGLEYNPNEAWSILGRAIYTGKTPVMNEKIWAPGYTIFDLGVTHKTHFGKIPAELSLMVNNVFDKDYWQVSRGNQVYLSLPRTFSFTAKLHF
;
A
#
# COMPACT_ATOMS: atom_id res chain seq x y z
N MET A 1 -16.51 -17.44 -1.83
CA MET A 1 -15.85 -16.42 -2.69
C MET A 1 -14.75 -17.11 -3.47
N LYS A 2 -14.70 -16.91 -4.79
CA LYS A 2 -13.63 -17.45 -5.66
C LYS A 2 -12.80 -16.30 -6.20
N THR A 3 -11.47 -16.51 -6.25
CA THR A 3 -10.52 -15.60 -6.89
C THR A 3 -9.76 -16.36 -7.96
N LYS A 4 -9.60 -15.73 -9.13
CA LYS A 4 -8.76 -16.23 -10.23
C LYS A 4 -7.76 -15.16 -10.59
N GLN A 5 -6.47 -15.53 -10.61
CA GLN A 5 -5.36 -14.63 -10.91
C GLN A 5 -4.52 -15.22 -12.04
N ASN A 6 -4.13 -14.37 -12.97
CA ASN A 6 -3.09 -14.61 -13.96
C ASN A 6 -2.05 -13.51 -13.77
N GLU A 7 -0.79 -13.88 -13.81
CA GLU A 7 0.33 -12.95 -13.64
C GLU A 7 1.47 -13.36 -14.58
N ILE A 8 2.11 -12.39 -15.18
CA ILE A 8 3.35 -12.55 -15.91
C ILE A 8 4.31 -11.46 -15.48
N GLY A 9 5.56 -11.80 -15.25
CA GLY A 9 6.55 -10.84 -14.79
C GLY A 9 7.96 -11.23 -15.16
N VAL A 10 8.85 -10.26 -15.02
CA VAL A 10 10.28 -10.42 -15.21
C VAL A 10 11.02 -9.86 -14.00
N LYS A 11 12.06 -10.57 -13.58
CA LYS A 11 13.01 -10.13 -12.57
C LYS A 11 14.38 -9.99 -13.21
N TYR A 12 14.97 -8.83 -13.06
CA TYR A 12 16.29 -8.53 -13.58
C TYR A 12 17.21 -8.08 -12.47
N LYS A 13 18.32 -8.76 -12.30
CA LYS A 13 19.34 -8.40 -11.32
C LYS A 13 20.55 -7.83 -12.04
N ARG A 14 20.94 -6.61 -11.66
CA ARG A 14 22.17 -5.98 -12.14
C ARG A 14 22.92 -5.42 -10.95
N ASN A 15 24.17 -5.84 -10.79
CA ASN A 15 24.97 -5.55 -9.61
C ASN A 15 24.23 -5.98 -8.33
N ASN A 16 24.00 -5.03 -7.41
CA ASN A 16 23.31 -5.24 -6.15
C ASN A 16 21.84 -4.80 -6.19
N LEU A 17 21.29 -4.52 -7.37
CA LEU A 17 19.92 -4.07 -7.57
C LEU A 17 19.09 -5.18 -8.22
N LEU A 18 17.91 -5.41 -7.67
CA LEU A 18 16.87 -6.26 -8.22
C LEU A 18 15.73 -5.37 -8.73
N TYR A 19 15.40 -5.53 -10.00
CA TYR A 19 14.26 -4.91 -10.66
C TYR A 19 13.20 -5.98 -10.89
N THR A 20 11.94 -5.65 -10.62
CA THR A 20 10.81 -6.53 -10.92
C THR A 20 9.78 -5.73 -11.70
N LEU A 21 9.26 -6.32 -12.77
CA LEU A 21 8.13 -5.80 -13.52
C LEU A 21 7.12 -6.94 -13.67
N ALA A 22 5.87 -6.70 -13.29
CA ALA A 22 4.81 -7.70 -13.35
C ALA A 22 3.53 -7.07 -13.90
N TYR A 23 2.82 -7.81 -14.75
CA TYR A 23 1.45 -7.53 -15.13
C TYR A 23 0.53 -8.59 -14.53
N TYR A 24 -0.59 -8.17 -13.96
CA TYR A 24 -1.56 -9.06 -13.34
C TYR A 24 -3.00 -8.78 -13.80
N ASP A 25 -3.83 -9.82 -13.77
CA ASP A 25 -5.28 -9.77 -13.97
C ASP A 25 -5.95 -10.67 -12.94
N ILE A 26 -6.63 -10.06 -11.98
CA ILE A 26 -7.29 -10.72 -10.86
C ILE A 26 -8.79 -10.50 -10.98
N LYS A 27 -9.55 -11.59 -10.95
CA LYS A 27 -11.01 -11.58 -10.87
C LYS A 27 -11.44 -12.17 -9.54
N GLN A 28 -12.23 -11.42 -8.78
CA GLN A 28 -12.71 -11.79 -7.46
C GLN A 28 -14.22 -11.65 -7.41
N ASP A 29 -14.92 -12.68 -6.93
CA ASP A 29 -16.36 -12.58 -6.73
C ASP A 29 -16.70 -11.43 -5.77
N ASN A 30 -17.64 -10.58 -6.16
CA ASN A 30 -18.17 -9.53 -5.32
C ASN A 30 -19.33 -10.10 -4.49
N LEU A 31 -19.28 -9.88 -3.18
CA LEU A 31 -20.31 -10.32 -2.24
C LEU A 31 -21.07 -9.12 -1.71
N ILE A 32 -22.38 -9.16 -1.80
CA ILE A 32 -23.27 -8.17 -1.21
C ILE A 32 -24.04 -8.79 -0.05
N SER A 33 -24.41 -7.97 0.93
CA SER A 33 -25.31 -8.36 2.01
C SER A 33 -26.75 -8.11 1.58
N VAL A 34 -27.52 -9.18 1.47
CA VAL A 34 -28.94 -9.12 1.12
C VAL A 34 -29.75 -9.31 2.41
N TYR A 35 -30.58 -8.31 2.71
CA TYR A 35 -31.54 -8.39 3.82
C TYR A 35 -32.84 -8.97 3.28
N LYS A 36 -33.37 -9.96 3.99
CA LYS A 36 -34.64 -10.61 3.67
C LYS A 36 -35.58 -10.47 4.86
N ASP A 37 -36.84 -10.13 4.59
CA ASP A 37 -37.86 -9.98 5.63
C ASP A 37 -37.97 -11.22 6.50
N GLY A 38 -38.05 -11.05 7.82
CA GLY A 38 -38.11 -12.11 8.81
C GLY A 38 -36.77 -12.70 9.27
N TYR A 39 -35.63 -12.18 8.77
CA TYR A 39 -34.30 -12.63 9.18
C TYR A 39 -33.53 -11.53 9.92
N VAL A 40 -32.91 -11.88 11.02
CA VAL A 40 -32.14 -10.93 11.87
C VAL A 40 -30.78 -10.62 11.27
N LYS A 41 -30.22 -11.49 10.41
CA LYS A 41 -28.89 -11.32 9.77
C LYS A 41 -29.01 -11.34 8.26
N PRO A 42 -28.19 -10.51 7.55
CA PRO A 42 -28.16 -10.52 6.10
C PRO A 42 -27.53 -11.81 5.56
N PHE A 43 -27.98 -12.24 4.40
CA PHE A 43 -27.34 -13.28 3.63
C PHE A 43 -26.24 -12.68 2.75
N GLN A 44 -25.13 -13.40 2.59
CA GLN A 44 -24.13 -13.05 1.60
C GLN A 44 -24.56 -13.63 0.24
N SER A 45 -24.77 -12.75 -0.73
CA SER A 45 -25.10 -13.13 -2.11
C SER A 45 -23.99 -12.65 -3.04
N LYS A 46 -23.75 -13.42 -4.10
CA LYS A 46 -22.82 -12.99 -5.14
C LYS A 46 -23.52 -11.98 -6.06
N ASP A 47 -22.90 -10.83 -6.23
CA ASP A 47 -23.32 -9.81 -7.19
C ASP A 47 -22.14 -9.36 -8.07
N GLY A 48 -21.94 -10.08 -9.17
CA GLY A 48 -20.87 -9.80 -10.10
C GLY A 48 -19.48 -10.17 -9.58
N GLN A 49 -18.50 -9.49 -10.12
CA GLN A 49 -17.10 -9.65 -9.78
C GLN A 49 -16.37 -8.28 -9.80
N ALA A 50 -15.34 -8.14 -9.02
CA ALA A 50 -14.35 -7.08 -9.14
C ALA A 50 -13.17 -7.60 -9.96
N ARG A 51 -12.77 -6.87 -11.01
CA ARG A 51 -11.58 -7.17 -11.79
C ARG A 51 -10.51 -6.13 -11.55
N HIS A 52 -9.35 -6.59 -11.08
CA HIS A 52 -8.17 -5.78 -10.84
C HIS A 52 -7.11 -6.20 -11.84
N LYS A 53 -6.68 -5.28 -12.69
CA LYS A 53 -5.58 -5.53 -13.64
C LYS A 53 -4.62 -4.36 -13.61
N GLY A 54 -3.34 -4.64 -13.72
CA GLY A 54 -2.37 -3.58 -13.59
C GLY A 54 -0.95 -3.99 -13.87
N LEU A 55 -0.08 -3.01 -13.76
CA LEU A 55 1.36 -3.13 -13.91
C LEU A 55 2.01 -2.71 -12.59
N GLU A 56 2.95 -3.50 -12.13
CA GLU A 56 3.75 -3.21 -10.96
C GLU A 56 5.23 -3.21 -11.32
N PHE A 57 5.92 -2.19 -10.86
CA PHE A 57 7.38 -2.11 -10.94
C PHE A 57 7.96 -1.96 -9.55
N SER A 58 9.06 -2.64 -9.28
CA SER A 58 9.83 -2.43 -8.06
C SER A 58 11.34 -2.46 -8.31
N ILE A 59 12.05 -1.74 -7.46
CA ILE A 59 13.50 -1.73 -7.37
C ILE A 59 13.90 -1.91 -5.91
N ASN A 60 14.88 -2.78 -5.66
CA ASN A 60 15.37 -3.06 -4.31
C ASN A 60 16.85 -3.40 -4.36
N GLY A 61 17.61 -2.92 -3.38
CA GLY A 61 18.99 -3.31 -3.17
C GLY A 61 19.93 -2.15 -2.83
N ARG A 62 21.25 -2.43 -2.97
CA ARG A 62 22.29 -1.45 -2.71
C ARG A 62 22.57 -0.61 -3.95
N LEU A 63 22.25 0.68 -3.85
CA LEU A 63 22.44 1.66 -4.90
C LEU A 63 23.91 2.11 -5.00
N ALA A 64 24.57 2.29 -3.84
CA ALA A 64 25.97 2.66 -3.68
C ALA A 64 26.47 2.11 -2.33
N ASP A 65 27.77 2.28 -2.00
CA ASP A 65 28.38 1.68 -0.81
C ASP A 65 27.63 1.92 0.49
N LYS A 66 27.07 3.13 0.65
CA LYS A 66 26.35 3.53 1.86
C LYS A 66 24.86 3.73 1.64
N TRP A 67 24.34 3.42 0.45
CA TRP A 67 22.97 3.72 0.06
C TRP A 67 22.21 2.47 -0.35
N ASN A 68 21.08 2.25 0.28
CA ASN A 68 20.09 1.28 -0.14
C ASN A 68 18.86 1.98 -0.70
N ILE A 69 18.22 1.35 -1.66
CA ILE A 69 16.96 1.81 -2.26
C ILE A 69 15.91 0.71 -2.15
N LEU A 70 14.71 1.10 -1.81
CA LEU A 70 13.48 0.32 -1.94
C LEU A 70 12.44 1.21 -2.57
N GLY A 71 11.99 0.87 -3.77
CA GLY A 71 11.01 1.69 -4.46
C GLY A 71 10.12 0.87 -5.35
N GLY A 72 9.02 1.47 -5.76
CA GLY A 72 8.11 0.88 -6.72
C GLY A 72 6.91 1.76 -6.97
N PHE A 73 6.21 1.43 -8.05
CA PHE A 73 4.90 2.00 -8.35
C PHE A 73 3.98 0.91 -8.88
N SER A 74 2.70 1.12 -8.69
CA SER A 74 1.64 0.31 -9.27
C SER A 74 0.65 1.21 -10.01
N HIS A 75 0.28 0.78 -11.21
CA HIS A 75 -0.85 1.31 -11.94
C HIS A 75 -1.92 0.22 -12.04
N MET A 76 -3.09 0.45 -11.46
CA MET A 76 -4.16 -0.52 -11.33
C MET A 76 -5.48 0.01 -11.86
N SER A 77 -6.12 -0.73 -12.76
CA SER A 77 -7.53 -0.57 -13.12
C SER A 77 -8.35 -1.58 -12.33
N ALA A 78 -9.13 -1.12 -11.36
CA ALA A 78 -10.03 -1.94 -10.57
C ALA A 78 -11.48 -1.59 -10.91
N LYS A 79 -12.21 -2.47 -11.60
CA LYS A 79 -13.58 -2.23 -12.08
C LYS A 79 -14.52 -3.34 -11.66
N GLN A 80 -15.77 -2.96 -11.46
CA GLN A 80 -16.87 -3.91 -11.27
C GLN A 80 -17.32 -4.46 -12.62
N GLU A 81 -17.63 -5.74 -12.69
CA GLU A 81 -18.08 -6.44 -13.90
C GLU A 81 -19.18 -7.44 -13.55
N LYS A 82 -20.09 -7.70 -14.48
CA LYS A 82 -21.16 -8.70 -14.36
C LYS A 82 -22.04 -8.52 -13.13
N THR A 83 -22.30 -7.27 -12.76
CA THR A 83 -23.23 -6.92 -11.68
C THR A 83 -24.67 -7.16 -12.12
N THR A 84 -25.59 -7.26 -11.14
CA THR A 84 -27.01 -7.46 -11.43
C THR A 84 -27.52 -6.34 -12.34
N LYS A 85 -28.09 -6.74 -13.48
CA LYS A 85 -28.57 -5.83 -14.56
C LYS A 85 -27.49 -4.90 -15.11
N GLY A 86 -26.20 -5.16 -14.86
CA GLY A 86 -25.08 -4.35 -15.33
C GLY A 86 -25.00 -2.95 -14.71
N THR A 87 -25.70 -2.69 -13.62
CA THR A 87 -25.87 -1.33 -13.05
C THR A 87 -24.57 -0.71 -12.56
N LEU A 88 -23.58 -1.52 -12.18
CA LEU A 88 -22.27 -1.05 -11.72
C LEU A 88 -21.12 -1.45 -12.64
N ASP A 89 -21.43 -2.06 -13.79
CA ASP A 89 -20.41 -2.52 -14.72
C ASP A 89 -19.57 -1.34 -15.24
N GLY A 90 -18.25 -1.50 -15.20
CA GLY A 90 -17.30 -0.46 -15.60
C GLY A 90 -16.97 0.57 -14.52
N ILE A 91 -17.79 0.68 -13.47
CA ILE A 91 -17.53 1.57 -12.33
C ILE A 91 -16.34 1.04 -11.52
N ARG A 92 -15.48 1.95 -11.05
CA ARG A 92 -14.30 1.59 -10.26
C ARG A 92 -14.72 1.03 -8.89
N VAL A 93 -13.92 0.09 -8.41
CA VAL A 93 -14.07 -0.45 -7.06
C VAL A 93 -13.73 0.62 -6.04
N ASN A 94 -14.64 0.89 -5.11
CA ASN A 94 -14.43 1.87 -4.04
C ASN A 94 -13.19 1.58 -3.21
N GLY A 95 -12.49 2.61 -2.78
CA GLY A 95 -11.29 2.50 -1.96
C GLY A 95 -10.04 2.05 -2.72
N THR A 96 -10.06 2.01 -4.07
CA THR A 96 -8.91 1.62 -4.89
C THR A 96 -8.34 2.81 -5.64
N SER A 97 -7.10 3.17 -5.36
CA SER A 97 -6.38 4.18 -6.14
C SER A 97 -5.84 3.56 -7.43
N GLU A 98 -5.86 4.33 -8.52
CA GLU A 98 -5.30 3.90 -9.80
C GLU A 98 -3.77 3.91 -9.79
N TRP A 99 -3.17 4.85 -9.07
CA TRP A 99 -1.73 5.00 -8.96
C TRP A 99 -1.29 5.00 -7.51
N THR A 100 -0.31 4.18 -7.21
CA THR A 100 0.42 4.20 -5.94
C THR A 100 1.91 4.14 -6.21
N ALA A 101 2.71 4.81 -5.39
CA ALA A 101 4.16 4.73 -5.48
C ALA A 101 4.78 4.85 -4.09
N VAL A 102 5.91 4.21 -3.90
CA VAL A 102 6.76 4.35 -2.73
C VAL A 102 8.22 4.46 -3.15
N LEU A 103 8.95 5.34 -2.51
CA LEU A 103 10.40 5.44 -2.65
C LEU A 103 11.02 5.62 -1.27
N GLY A 104 11.83 4.66 -0.87
CA GLY A 104 12.65 4.70 0.34
C GLY A 104 14.13 4.73 -0.03
N LEU A 105 14.86 5.65 0.58
CA LEU A 105 16.32 5.72 0.51
C LEU A 105 16.87 5.60 1.93
N GLU A 106 17.77 4.67 2.12
CA GLU A 106 18.46 4.45 3.39
C GLU A 106 19.94 4.77 3.21
N TYR A 107 20.43 5.65 4.08
CA TYR A 107 21.83 6.02 4.16
C TYR A 107 22.48 5.43 5.40
N ASN A 108 23.55 4.66 5.22
CA ASN A 108 24.31 4.01 6.27
C ASN A 108 25.72 4.66 6.36
N PRO A 109 25.91 5.76 7.10
CA PRO A 109 27.19 6.44 7.21
C PRO A 109 28.30 5.52 7.75
N ASN A 110 27.94 4.61 8.65
CA ASN A 110 28.78 3.56 9.23
C ASN A 110 27.90 2.36 9.68
N GLU A 111 28.50 1.35 10.29
CA GLU A 111 27.79 0.14 10.73
C GLU A 111 26.79 0.37 11.87
N ALA A 112 26.97 1.45 12.64
CA ALA A 112 26.14 1.78 13.79
C ALA A 112 24.91 2.62 13.45
N TRP A 113 24.91 3.33 12.34
CA TRP A 113 23.83 4.26 12.01
C TRP A 113 23.18 3.97 10.68
N SER A 114 21.86 4.06 10.66
CA SER A 114 21.03 4.03 9.46
C SER A 114 20.01 5.18 9.50
N ILE A 115 19.88 5.92 8.39
CA ILE A 115 18.96 7.02 8.22
C ILE A 115 18.07 6.71 7.02
N LEU A 116 16.77 6.62 7.25
CA LEU A 116 15.76 6.31 6.24
C LEU A 116 14.95 7.56 5.91
N GLY A 117 14.86 7.89 4.62
CA GLY A 117 13.84 8.80 4.08
C GLY A 117 12.88 8.02 3.20
N ARG A 118 11.56 8.22 3.35
CA ARG A 118 10.54 7.54 2.54
C ARG A 118 9.49 8.51 2.06
N ALA A 119 9.16 8.44 0.76
CA ALA A 119 8.03 9.13 0.14
C ALA A 119 6.98 8.10 -0.26
N ILE A 120 5.70 8.36 0.03
CA ILE A 120 4.56 7.51 -0.31
C ILE A 120 3.54 8.37 -1.05
N TYR A 121 3.20 7.96 -2.26
CA TYR A 121 2.17 8.59 -3.09
C TYR A 121 0.97 7.66 -3.24
N THR A 122 -0.22 8.22 -3.07
CA THR A 122 -1.50 7.59 -3.39
C THR A 122 -2.31 8.53 -4.25
N GLY A 123 -2.71 8.08 -5.43
CA GLY A 123 -3.57 8.84 -6.32
C GLY A 123 -4.98 8.98 -5.78
N LYS A 124 -5.82 9.76 -6.46
CA LYS A 124 -7.22 9.92 -6.08
C LYS A 124 -7.95 8.58 -5.99
N THR A 125 -8.88 8.48 -5.04
CA THR A 125 -9.55 7.23 -4.69
C THR A 125 -11.06 7.40 -4.79
N PRO A 126 -11.78 6.52 -5.53
CA PRO A 126 -13.24 6.62 -5.68
C PRO A 126 -13.96 6.18 -4.42
N VAL A 127 -15.05 6.88 -4.14
CA VAL A 127 -15.99 6.63 -3.03
C VAL A 127 -17.41 6.62 -3.60
N MET A 128 -18.29 5.81 -2.99
CA MET A 128 -19.71 5.76 -3.37
C MET A 128 -19.95 5.57 -4.88
N ASN A 129 -19.25 4.58 -5.48
CA ASN A 129 -19.36 4.27 -6.90
C ASN A 129 -19.04 5.48 -7.80
N GLU A 130 -17.87 6.09 -7.57
CA GLU A 130 -17.35 7.27 -8.30
C GLU A 130 -18.16 8.58 -8.14
N LYS A 131 -19.16 8.61 -7.25
CA LYS A 131 -19.91 9.86 -6.97
C LYS A 131 -19.05 10.90 -6.26
N ILE A 132 -18.10 10.44 -5.46
CA ILE A 132 -17.16 11.27 -4.70
C ILE A 132 -15.75 10.71 -4.91
N TRP A 133 -14.75 11.58 -4.84
CA TRP A 133 -13.34 11.24 -4.94
C TRP A 133 -12.56 11.83 -3.78
N ALA A 134 -11.89 10.98 -3.04
CA ALA A 134 -10.87 11.45 -2.11
C ALA A 134 -9.65 11.92 -2.91
N PRO A 135 -9.11 13.12 -2.66
CA PRO A 135 -7.92 13.62 -3.33
C PRO A 135 -6.71 12.72 -3.15
N GLY A 136 -5.83 12.68 -4.14
CA GLY A 136 -4.53 12.03 -4.00
C GLY A 136 -3.61 12.82 -3.05
N TYR A 137 -2.63 12.10 -2.48
CA TYR A 137 -1.70 12.70 -1.54
C TYR A 137 -0.29 12.09 -1.65
N THR A 138 0.68 12.84 -1.17
CA THR A 138 2.05 12.37 -0.91
C THR A 138 2.39 12.67 0.52
N ILE A 139 2.95 11.72 1.23
CA ILE A 139 3.50 11.87 2.58
C ILE A 139 4.97 11.47 2.61
N PHE A 140 5.68 11.99 3.60
CA PHE A 140 7.09 11.70 3.80
C PHE A 140 7.31 11.22 5.23
N ASP A 141 8.15 10.20 5.37
CA ASP A 141 8.55 9.64 6.65
C ASP A 141 10.08 9.74 6.77
N LEU A 142 10.57 9.91 7.99
CA LEU A 142 11.99 9.86 8.34
C LEU A 142 12.22 8.89 9.48
N GLY A 143 13.31 8.13 9.39
CA GLY A 143 13.72 7.19 10.42
C GLY A 143 15.21 7.28 10.68
N VAL A 144 15.59 7.07 11.94
CA VAL A 144 16.98 6.90 12.35
C VAL A 144 17.08 5.67 13.23
N THR A 145 18.04 4.80 12.91
CA THR A 145 18.34 3.62 13.71
C THR A 145 19.79 3.66 14.16
N HIS A 146 20.02 3.39 15.43
CA HIS A 146 21.33 3.30 16.05
C HIS A 146 21.54 1.93 16.68
N LYS A 147 22.56 1.21 16.22
CA LYS A 147 23.02 -0.05 16.82
C LYS A 147 24.03 0.26 17.90
N THR A 148 23.81 -0.27 19.09
CA THR A 148 24.62 -0.03 20.28
C THR A 148 24.68 -1.28 21.17
N HIS A 149 25.19 -1.12 22.39
CA HIS A 149 25.20 -2.20 23.38
C HIS A 149 24.79 -1.62 24.73
N PHE A 150 24.02 -2.37 25.50
CA PHE A 150 23.80 -2.14 26.93
C PHE A 150 24.60 -3.20 27.71
N GLY A 151 25.80 -2.80 28.15
CA GLY A 151 26.77 -3.75 28.67
C GLY A 151 27.20 -4.75 27.60
N LYS A 152 26.89 -6.04 27.77
CA LYS A 152 27.19 -7.10 26.78
C LYS A 152 26.02 -7.42 25.84
N ILE A 153 24.87 -6.79 26.00
CA ILE A 153 23.66 -7.08 25.24
C ILE A 153 23.64 -6.15 24.03
N PRO A 154 23.71 -6.69 22.80
CA PRO A 154 23.51 -5.88 21.60
C PRO A 154 22.11 -5.26 21.57
N ALA A 155 22.02 -4.01 21.16
CA ALA A 155 20.80 -3.26 21.13
C ALA A 155 20.64 -2.46 19.83
N GLU A 156 19.40 -2.27 19.41
CA GLU A 156 19.01 -1.44 18.29
C GLU A 156 17.94 -0.45 18.74
N LEU A 157 18.23 0.84 18.61
CA LEU A 157 17.32 1.93 18.96
C LEU A 157 16.86 2.61 17.68
N SER A 158 15.55 2.68 17.47
CA SER A 158 14.97 3.27 16.27
C SER A 158 13.98 4.37 16.65
N LEU A 159 14.11 5.53 16.02
CA LEU A 159 13.13 6.62 16.04
C LEU A 159 12.57 6.78 14.63
N MET A 160 11.24 6.77 14.51
CA MET A 160 10.54 7.00 13.25
C MET A 160 9.57 8.17 13.41
N VAL A 161 9.56 9.05 12.43
CA VAL A 161 8.57 10.12 12.27
C VAL A 161 7.79 9.85 11.01
N ASN A 162 6.53 9.48 11.15
CA ASN A 162 5.62 9.31 10.03
C ASN A 162 4.90 10.62 9.74
N ASN A 163 4.64 10.90 8.46
CA ASN A 163 4.00 12.13 8.01
C ASN A 163 4.74 13.37 8.53
N VAL A 164 6.02 13.50 8.19
CA VAL A 164 6.93 14.54 8.70
C VAL A 164 6.38 15.95 8.55
N PHE A 165 5.65 16.22 7.45
CA PHE A 165 5.09 17.54 7.16
C PHE A 165 3.70 17.77 7.75
N ASP A 166 3.21 16.83 8.58
CA ASP A 166 1.90 16.90 9.23
C ASP A 166 0.75 17.17 8.25
N LYS A 167 0.79 16.51 7.10
CA LYS A 167 -0.18 16.70 6.04
C LYS A 167 -1.48 15.99 6.38
N ASP A 168 -2.58 16.73 6.35
CA ASP A 168 -3.92 16.15 6.38
C ASP A 168 -4.29 15.55 5.02
N TYR A 169 -4.87 14.35 5.04
CA TYR A 169 -5.39 13.69 3.86
C TYR A 169 -6.53 12.73 4.21
N TRP A 170 -7.36 12.43 3.22
CA TRP A 170 -8.47 11.51 3.37
C TRP A 170 -8.08 10.09 3.02
N GLN A 171 -8.37 9.16 3.91
CA GLN A 171 -8.24 7.73 3.68
C GLN A 171 -9.62 7.13 3.40
N VAL A 172 -9.68 6.19 2.47
CA VAL A 172 -10.91 5.50 2.06
C VAL A 172 -10.81 4.04 2.42
N SER A 173 -11.77 3.52 3.19
CA SER A 173 -11.90 2.09 3.44
C SER A 173 -12.73 1.42 2.35
N ARG A 174 -12.66 0.10 2.29
CA ARG A 174 -13.46 -0.71 1.35
C ARG A 174 -14.98 -0.57 1.52
N GLY A 175 -15.44 -0.09 2.67
CA GLY A 175 -16.86 0.06 3.00
C GLY A 175 -17.45 1.43 2.72
N ASN A 176 -16.88 2.22 1.79
CA ASN A 176 -17.30 3.63 1.54
C ASN A 176 -17.09 4.58 2.73
N GLN A 177 -16.33 4.18 3.72
CA GLN A 177 -16.00 5.05 4.83
C GLN A 177 -14.79 5.90 4.46
N VAL A 178 -14.87 7.18 4.78
CA VAL A 178 -13.79 8.15 4.59
C VAL A 178 -13.44 8.69 5.96
N TYR A 179 -12.16 8.69 6.29
CA TYR A 179 -11.66 9.19 7.56
C TYR A 179 -10.40 10.02 7.36
N LEU A 180 -10.19 10.97 8.26
CA LEU A 180 -8.99 11.78 8.23
C LEU A 180 -7.77 10.93 8.61
N SER A 181 -6.64 11.22 8.00
CA SER A 181 -5.36 10.58 8.30
C SER A 181 -4.95 10.79 9.76
N LEU A 182 -4.04 9.94 10.23
CA LEU A 182 -3.30 10.24 11.44
C LEU A 182 -2.38 11.46 11.20
N PRO A 183 -2.24 12.35 12.19
CA PRO A 183 -1.30 13.45 12.13
C PRO A 183 0.15 12.91 12.15
N ARG A 184 1.13 13.79 12.11
CA ARG A 184 2.53 13.43 12.34
C ARG A 184 2.67 12.62 13.63
N THR A 185 3.27 11.46 13.48
CA THR A 185 3.37 10.48 14.56
C THR A 185 4.82 10.10 14.79
N PHE A 186 5.24 10.11 16.05
CA PHE A 186 6.56 9.67 16.49
C PHE A 186 6.44 8.28 17.09
N SER A 187 7.36 7.38 16.72
CA SER A 187 7.48 6.07 17.34
C SER A 187 8.94 5.79 17.69
N PHE A 188 9.14 5.30 18.91
CA PHE A 188 10.45 4.86 19.39
C PHE A 188 10.40 3.36 19.66
N THR A 189 11.41 2.64 19.18
CA THR A 189 11.57 1.20 19.40
C THR A 189 12.96 0.91 19.92
N ALA A 190 13.03 0.14 21.01
CA ALA A 190 14.27 -0.43 21.52
C ALA A 190 14.19 -1.95 21.41
N LYS A 191 15.14 -2.56 20.69
CA LYS A 191 15.26 -4.00 20.50
C LYS A 191 16.54 -4.49 21.16
N LEU A 192 16.43 -5.47 22.04
CA LEU A 192 17.53 -6.09 22.75
C LEU A 192 17.70 -7.52 22.25
N HIS A 193 18.94 -7.96 22.03
CA HIS A 193 19.25 -9.30 21.53
C HIS A 193 19.94 -10.09 22.66
N PHE A 194 19.19 -10.97 23.32
CA PHE A 194 19.67 -11.86 24.38
C PHE A 194 20.24 -13.17 23.87
#